data_7a09a490377fe8512294624beaa7bd1a
#
_entry.id   7a09a490377fe8512294624beaa7bd1a
#
_cell.length_a   1.000
_cell.length_b   1.000
_cell.length_c   1.000
_cell.angle_alpha   90.00
_cell.angle_beta   90.00
_cell.angle_gamma   90.00
#
_symmetry.space_group_name_H-M   'P 1'
#
loop_
_entity.id
_entity.type
_entity.pdbx_description
1 polymer ?
#
loop_
_entity_poly.entity_id
_entity_poly.type
_entity_poly.pdbx_seq_one_letter_code
_entity_poly.pdbx_strand_id
1 'polypeptide(L)'
;MATAVTKAGPYFASGSISFSALRNTFRLNNPSGAISASELRRNTDVTNTDPIVPDSTENDDIETTNNWKSSQMRNSIKYYYVTQTSTDSNLDLDALNWNSNLSKNIIKELRVNGTIKSENSSLKAAVLNAFAHNLTIDLGSSGKIQGAGGAGGTSGSISGGNGGDALQIINVGNNVKVDLQTGSEIYGGGGGGEYGATGSDGADGNSGTCWNYQTSTVGSGCGYCGDCTNLGSEWENYGGCSNQQNCNCNGWGWWYGCQSNVKSDAQCRKKVYTTVAGGAGGSGGAGGNGGNGRGYNQAQSNGAGGSAGGNGSSWAGCSGYDGTGTSGTAGSQGNTGGNGGNGGDWGSAGGNTSNSGSGGSAGAAITGSGYTVTGTINSSTLKGSY
;
A
#
# COMPACT_ATOMS: atom_id res chain seq x y z
N MET A 1 -23.02 10.49 -15.45
CA MET A 1 -24.48 10.32 -15.54
C MET A 1 -24.76 9.25 -16.55
N ALA A 2 -25.29 8.11 -16.09
CA ALA A 2 -25.71 7.03 -17.00
C ALA A 2 -26.68 7.57 -18.04
N THR A 3 -26.33 7.42 -19.28
CA THR A 3 -27.04 8.03 -20.40
C THR A 3 -27.99 7.02 -21.03
N ALA A 4 -29.21 7.44 -21.16
CA ALA A 4 -30.24 6.93 -22.04
C ALA A 4 -30.75 5.52 -21.78
N VAL A 5 -31.84 5.46 -21.09
CA VAL A 5 -32.78 4.31 -21.19
C VAL A 5 -33.37 4.28 -22.56
N THR A 6 -33.12 3.22 -23.32
CA THR A 6 -33.85 2.96 -24.55
C THR A 6 -34.76 1.77 -24.28
N LYS A 7 -36.04 1.97 -24.28
CA LYS A 7 -37.03 0.88 -24.20
C LYS A 7 -36.86 -0.01 -25.43
N ALA A 8 -36.55 -1.26 -25.23
CA ALA A 8 -36.49 -2.20 -26.32
C ALA A 8 -37.69 -3.15 -26.25
N GLY A 9 -38.42 -3.09 -27.22
CA GLY A 9 -39.54 -3.95 -27.54
C GLY A 9 -40.38 -3.26 -28.57
N PRO A 10 -40.97 -3.94 -29.50
CA PRO A 10 -41.96 -3.30 -30.29
C PRO A 10 -43.10 -2.89 -29.35
N TYR A 11 -43.26 -1.62 -29.17
CA TYR A 11 -44.46 -1.10 -28.54
C TYR A 11 -45.42 -0.61 -29.63
N PHE A 12 -46.67 -0.88 -29.43
CA PHE A 12 -47.72 -0.44 -30.36
C PHE A 12 -48.09 0.99 -30.04
N ALA A 13 -47.49 1.95 -30.72
CA ALA A 13 -47.72 3.37 -30.44
C ALA A 13 -49.09 3.84 -30.94
N SER A 14 -49.58 3.35 -32.07
CA SER A 14 -50.89 3.69 -32.67
C SER A 14 -51.27 2.66 -33.73
N GLY A 15 -52.56 2.56 -34.08
CA GLY A 15 -53.05 1.67 -35.12
C GLY A 15 -53.76 0.41 -34.63
N SER A 16 -54.12 -0.48 -35.53
CA SER A 16 -54.78 -1.76 -35.25
C SER A 16 -53.75 -2.75 -34.68
N ILE A 17 -54.07 -3.39 -33.57
CA ILE A 17 -53.26 -4.45 -32.99
C ILE A 17 -53.77 -5.79 -33.54
N SER A 18 -52.92 -6.48 -34.33
CA SER A 18 -53.23 -7.82 -34.81
C SER A 18 -52.60 -8.90 -33.95
N PHE A 19 -53.21 -10.09 -33.87
CA PHE A 19 -52.58 -11.24 -33.16
C PHE A 19 -51.27 -11.65 -33.79
N SER A 20 -51.07 -11.47 -35.09
CA SER A 20 -49.78 -11.76 -35.75
C SER A 20 -48.70 -10.78 -35.30
N ALA A 21 -49.03 -9.51 -35.12
CA ALA A 21 -48.12 -8.52 -34.59
C ALA A 21 -47.77 -8.81 -33.13
N LEU A 22 -48.75 -9.13 -32.29
CA LEU A 22 -48.50 -9.56 -30.89
C LEU A 22 -47.65 -10.80 -30.82
N ARG A 23 -47.89 -11.81 -31.65
CA ARG A 23 -47.06 -13.00 -31.74
C ARG A 23 -45.63 -12.65 -32.08
N ASN A 24 -45.39 -11.89 -33.11
CA ASN A 24 -44.03 -11.51 -33.51
C ASN A 24 -43.30 -10.72 -32.44
N THR A 25 -44.03 -9.97 -31.62
CA THR A 25 -43.48 -9.18 -30.52
C THR A 25 -43.12 -10.01 -29.31
N PHE A 26 -44.02 -10.89 -28.88
CA PHE A 26 -43.93 -11.56 -27.60
C PHE A 26 -43.43 -13.01 -27.68
N ARG A 27 -43.50 -13.66 -28.80
CA ARG A 27 -42.94 -15.01 -29.04
C ARG A 27 -41.68 -14.97 -29.89
N LEU A 28 -40.65 -14.36 -29.40
CA LEU A 28 -39.38 -14.19 -30.10
C LEU A 28 -38.74 -15.51 -30.53
N ASN A 29 -38.89 -16.57 -29.73
CA ASN A 29 -38.29 -17.87 -30.01
C ASN A 29 -39.18 -18.80 -30.87
N ASN A 30 -40.43 -18.46 -31.12
CA ASN A 30 -41.36 -19.20 -31.98
C ASN A 30 -42.37 -18.26 -32.70
N PRO A 31 -41.91 -17.47 -33.65
CA PRO A 31 -42.77 -16.46 -34.34
C PRO A 31 -43.83 -17.05 -35.20
N SER A 32 -43.78 -18.36 -35.54
CA SER A 32 -44.77 -19.05 -36.37
C SER A 32 -45.85 -19.79 -35.58
N GLY A 33 -45.67 -19.93 -34.24
CA GLY A 33 -46.63 -20.63 -33.39
C GLY A 33 -47.97 -19.88 -33.24
N ALA A 34 -49.04 -20.61 -32.92
CA ALA A 34 -50.30 -19.97 -32.53
C ALA A 34 -50.10 -19.23 -31.19
N ILE A 35 -50.81 -18.11 -31.02
CA ILE A 35 -50.88 -17.38 -29.75
C ILE A 35 -52.35 -17.21 -29.39
N SER A 36 -52.68 -17.57 -28.16
CA SER A 36 -54.05 -17.41 -27.64
C SER A 36 -54.18 -16.12 -26.82
N ALA A 37 -55.43 -15.63 -26.70
CA ALA A 37 -55.70 -14.48 -25.84
C ALA A 37 -55.34 -14.72 -24.39
N SER A 38 -55.42 -15.97 -23.93
CA SER A 38 -55.06 -16.34 -22.56
C SER A 38 -53.55 -16.23 -22.29
N GLU A 39 -52.72 -16.45 -23.30
CA GLU A 39 -51.25 -16.34 -23.19
C GLU A 39 -50.77 -14.88 -23.19
N LEU A 40 -51.60 -13.95 -23.67
CA LEU A 40 -51.31 -12.52 -23.70
C LEU A 40 -51.68 -11.80 -22.38
N ARG A 41 -52.05 -12.52 -21.34
CA ARG A 41 -52.21 -11.94 -20.02
C ARG A 41 -50.85 -11.70 -19.37
N ARG A 42 -50.75 -10.65 -18.60
CA ARG A 42 -49.52 -10.34 -17.86
C ARG A 42 -49.20 -11.46 -16.85
N ASN A 43 -47.97 -11.94 -16.90
CA ASN A 43 -47.41 -12.90 -15.93
C ASN A 43 -48.27 -14.15 -15.68
N THR A 44 -48.95 -14.66 -16.73
CA THR A 44 -49.86 -15.79 -16.60
C THR A 44 -49.15 -17.14 -16.40
N ASP A 45 -47.90 -17.26 -16.81
CA ASP A 45 -47.10 -18.47 -16.62
C ASP A 45 -46.02 -18.25 -15.54
N VAL A 46 -46.44 -18.40 -14.30
CA VAL A 46 -45.53 -18.26 -13.12
C VAL A 46 -44.52 -19.39 -13.02
N THR A 47 -44.65 -20.46 -13.80
CA THR A 47 -43.69 -21.57 -13.85
C THR A 47 -42.63 -21.40 -14.93
N ASN A 48 -42.88 -20.49 -15.88
CA ASN A 48 -41.96 -20.19 -16.95
C ASN A 48 -41.13 -18.95 -16.64
N THR A 49 -39.83 -19.09 -16.71
CA THR A 49 -38.87 -17.99 -16.49
C THR A 49 -38.93 -16.91 -17.58
N ASP A 50 -39.64 -17.18 -18.68
CA ASP A 50 -39.86 -16.24 -19.80
C ASP A 50 -41.34 -16.14 -20.17
N PRO A 51 -42.20 -15.50 -19.38
CA PRO A 51 -43.61 -15.34 -19.69
C PRO A 51 -43.79 -14.56 -21.00
N ILE A 52 -44.84 -14.89 -21.77
CA ILE A 52 -45.10 -14.23 -23.04
C ILE A 52 -45.28 -12.72 -22.87
N VAL A 53 -46.07 -12.29 -21.90
CA VAL A 53 -46.20 -10.89 -21.47
C VAL A 53 -45.60 -10.79 -20.07
N PRO A 54 -44.39 -10.24 -19.92
CA PRO A 54 -43.72 -10.19 -18.62
C PRO A 54 -44.36 -9.18 -17.67
N ASP A 55 -44.13 -9.36 -16.39
CA ASP A 55 -44.44 -8.37 -15.36
C ASP A 55 -43.46 -7.19 -15.47
N SER A 56 -43.97 -6.04 -15.91
CA SER A 56 -43.20 -4.79 -15.98
C SER A 56 -44.14 -3.61 -15.71
N THR A 57 -43.56 -2.49 -15.35
CA THR A 57 -44.29 -1.25 -15.12
C THR A 57 -45.02 -0.79 -16.40
N GLU A 58 -44.44 -1.02 -17.56
CA GLU A 58 -45.04 -0.71 -18.85
C GLU A 58 -46.19 -1.63 -19.20
N ASN A 59 -46.26 -2.80 -18.57
CA ASN A 59 -47.32 -3.82 -18.80
C ASN A 59 -48.39 -3.80 -17.70
N ASP A 60 -48.32 -2.90 -16.73
CA ASP A 60 -49.21 -2.87 -15.56
C ASP A 60 -50.70 -2.72 -15.96
N ASP A 61 -51.00 -2.10 -17.10
CA ASP A 61 -52.37 -1.98 -17.62
C ASP A 61 -52.95 -3.30 -18.18
N ILE A 62 -52.08 -4.32 -18.43
CA ILE A 62 -52.51 -5.60 -18.98
C ILE A 62 -53.01 -6.48 -17.83
N GLU A 63 -54.28 -6.85 -17.91
CA GLU A 63 -54.90 -7.71 -16.90
C GLU A 63 -54.20 -9.08 -16.76
N THR A 64 -54.14 -9.58 -15.56
CA THR A 64 -53.68 -10.94 -15.25
C THR A 64 -54.83 -11.97 -15.36
N THR A 65 -56.04 -11.50 -15.61
CA THR A 65 -57.29 -12.29 -15.69
C THR A 65 -57.84 -12.36 -17.12
N ASN A 66 -59.01 -12.98 -17.27
CA ASN A 66 -59.66 -13.17 -18.59
C ASN A 66 -60.21 -11.89 -19.26
N ASN A 67 -60.18 -10.77 -18.60
CA ASN A 67 -60.86 -9.55 -19.05
C ASN A 67 -59.93 -8.55 -19.76
N TRP A 68 -58.71 -8.95 -20.13
CA TRP A 68 -57.79 -8.04 -20.78
C TRP A 68 -58.33 -7.58 -22.15
N LYS A 69 -57.96 -6.37 -22.53
CA LYS A 69 -58.35 -5.77 -23.82
C LYS A 69 -57.07 -5.56 -24.67
N SER A 70 -57.19 -5.73 -25.99
CA SER A 70 -56.08 -5.50 -26.92
C SER A 70 -55.53 -4.07 -26.83
N SER A 71 -56.35 -3.10 -26.43
CA SER A 71 -55.89 -1.72 -26.18
C SER A 71 -54.88 -1.60 -25.04
N GLN A 72 -54.91 -2.52 -24.05
CA GLN A 72 -53.95 -2.58 -22.93
C GLN A 72 -52.57 -3.02 -23.38
N MET A 73 -52.46 -3.68 -24.54
CA MET A 73 -51.19 -4.06 -25.13
C MET A 73 -50.41 -2.87 -25.71
N ARG A 74 -50.99 -1.68 -25.73
CA ARG A 74 -50.29 -0.47 -26.19
C ARG A 74 -49.19 -0.14 -25.21
N ASN A 75 -48.00 0.22 -25.76
CA ASN A 75 -46.79 0.49 -25.00
C ASN A 75 -46.25 -0.69 -24.19
N SER A 76 -46.82 -1.90 -24.33
CA SER A 76 -46.27 -3.07 -23.64
C SER A 76 -44.90 -3.46 -24.21
N ILE A 77 -44.09 -4.04 -23.37
CA ILE A 77 -42.71 -4.42 -23.70
C ILE A 77 -42.41 -5.88 -23.30
N LYS A 78 -41.50 -6.53 -24.01
CA LYS A 78 -41.04 -7.87 -23.70
C LYS A 78 -39.76 -7.86 -22.88
N TYR A 79 -38.89 -6.88 -23.08
CA TYR A 79 -37.63 -6.72 -22.37
C TYR A 79 -37.29 -5.25 -22.19
N TYR A 80 -36.40 -4.99 -21.23
CA TYR A 80 -35.99 -3.66 -20.85
C TYR A 80 -34.47 -3.57 -20.86
N TYR A 81 -33.87 -2.53 -21.42
CA TYR A 81 -32.45 -2.34 -21.36
C TYR A 81 -32.03 -0.92 -21.01
N VAL A 82 -30.86 -0.84 -20.33
CA VAL A 82 -30.17 0.40 -20.04
C VAL A 82 -28.79 0.32 -20.71
N THR A 83 -28.39 1.39 -21.38
CA THR A 83 -27.06 1.46 -22.02
C THR A 83 -26.22 2.50 -21.34
N GLN A 84 -25.01 2.11 -20.93
CA GLN A 84 -23.98 2.97 -20.38
C GLN A 84 -22.86 3.12 -21.42
N THR A 85 -22.63 4.35 -21.91
CA THR A 85 -21.66 4.65 -22.98
C THR A 85 -20.60 5.67 -22.57
N SER A 86 -20.82 6.38 -21.46
CA SER A 86 -19.90 7.39 -20.92
C SER A 86 -18.84 6.77 -20.03
N THR A 87 -17.93 7.61 -19.50
CA THR A 87 -17.09 7.24 -18.37
C THR A 87 -17.76 7.69 -17.08
N ASP A 88 -18.08 6.74 -16.21
CA ASP A 88 -18.73 6.98 -14.93
C ASP A 88 -17.84 6.47 -13.78
N SER A 89 -18.00 7.07 -12.59
CA SER A 89 -17.23 6.68 -11.39
C SER A 89 -18.16 6.16 -10.32
N ASN A 90 -17.76 5.04 -9.66
CA ASN A 90 -18.45 4.47 -8.51
C ASN A 90 -19.97 4.34 -8.76
N LEU A 91 -20.32 3.67 -9.87
CA LEU A 91 -21.68 3.62 -10.38
C LEU A 91 -22.57 2.71 -9.53
N ASP A 92 -23.63 3.28 -9.00
CA ASP A 92 -24.72 2.51 -8.39
C ASP A 92 -25.67 2.01 -9.50
N LEU A 93 -25.62 0.70 -9.76
CA LEU A 93 -26.44 0.07 -10.79
C LEU A 93 -27.91 0.04 -10.43
N ASP A 94 -28.26 0.12 -9.15
CA ASP A 94 -29.66 0.16 -8.69
C ASP A 94 -30.30 1.50 -8.99
N ALA A 95 -29.50 2.57 -8.96
CA ALA A 95 -29.94 3.94 -9.22
C ALA A 95 -30.11 4.26 -10.70
N LEU A 96 -29.78 3.33 -11.60
CA LEU A 96 -30.03 3.51 -13.02
C LEU A 96 -31.52 3.61 -13.31
N ASN A 97 -31.87 4.23 -14.43
CA ASN A 97 -33.26 4.43 -14.79
C ASN A 97 -33.94 3.11 -15.27
N TRP A 98 -34.25 2.23 -14.33
CA TRP A 98 -34.95 0.97 -14.55
C TRP A 98 -36.46 1.12 -14.62
N ASN A 99 -36.99 2.31 -14.41
CA ASN A 99 -38.43 2.57 -14.35
C ASN A 99 -39.17 1.58 -13.42
N SER A 100 -38.60 1.33 -12.25
CA SER A 100 -39.10 0.35 -11.24
C SER A 100 -39.14 -1.12 -11.71
N ASN A 101 -38.49 -1.45 -12.83
CA ASN A 101 -38.50 -2.81 -13.36
C ASN A 101 -37.40 -3.72 -12.76
N LEU A 102 -36.50 -3.21 -11.97
CA LEU A 102 -35.33 -4.01 -11.51
C LEU A 102 -35.75 -5.29 -10.77
N SER A 103 -36.75 -5.22 -9.91
CA SER A 103 -37.31 -6.36 -9.16
C SER A 103 -38.42 -7.11 -9.91
N LYS A 104 -38.88 -6.61 -11.02
CA LYS A 104 -39.96 -7.25 -11.82
C LYS A 104 -39.45 -8.43 -12.63
N ASN A 105 -40.31 -9.41 -12.91
CA ASN A 105 -39.96 -10.58 -13.71
C ASN A 105 -40.03 -10.27 -15.22
N ILE A 106 -39.14 -9.40 -15.67
CA ILE A 106 -38.92 -9.07 -17.08
C ILE A 106 -37.46 -9.28 -17.42
N ILE A 107 -37.14 -9.67 -18.65
CA ILE A 107 -35.76 -9.75 -19.12
C ILE A 107 -35.17 -8.35 -19.13
N LYS A 108 -34.04 -8.18 -18.45
CA LYS A 108 -33.33 -6.92 -18.33
C LYS A 108 -31.89 -7.06 -18.80
N GLU A 109 -31.38 -6.00 -19.38
CA GLU A 109 -30.01 -5.95 -19.87
C GLU A 109 -29.38 -4.58 -19.54
N LEU A 110 -28.25 -4.61 -18.86
CA LEU A 110 -27.36 -3.45 -18.75
C LEU A 110 -26.25 -3.62 -19.79
N ARG A 111 -26.27 -2.78 -20.81
CA ARG A 111 -25.21 -2.74 -21.84
C ARG A 111 -24.13 -1.78 -21.44
N VAL A 112 -22.96 -2.30 -21.11
CA VAL A 112 -21.78 -1.49 -20.76
C VAL A 112 -20.91 -1.37 -22.01
N ASN A 113 -20.92 -0.22 -22.67
CA ASN A 113 -20.08 0.11 -23.82
C ASN A 113 -19.08 1.23 -23.52
N GLY A 114 -19.15 1.82 -22.34
CA GLY A 114 -18.24 2.83 -21.83
C GLY A 114 -17.34 2.27 -20.73
N THR A 115 -16.75 3.16 -19.93
CA THR A 115 -15.90 2.80 -18.81
C THR A 115 -16.56 3.14 -17.49
N ILE A 116 -16.65 2.17 -16.60
CA ILE A 116 -17.04 2.37 -15.20
C ILE A 116 -15.77 2.16 -14.35
N LYS A 117 -15.43 3.14 -13.52
CA LYS A 117 -14.19 3.16 -12.78
C LYS A 117 -14.38 3.38 -11.29
N SER A 118 -13.43 2.94 -10.49
CA SER A 118 -13.32 3.38 -9.11
C SER A 118 -12.40 4.60 -9.00
N GLU A 119 -12.78 5.58 -8.18
CA GLU A 119 -11.95 6.76 -7.91
C GLU A 119 -10.84 6.49 -6.90
N ASN A 120 -11.06 5.54 -6.00
CA ASN A 120 -10.06 5.12 -5.02
C ASN A 120 -10.26 3.65 -4.63
N SER A 121 -9.26 3.05 -3.97
CA SER A 121 -9.27 1.63 -3.65
C SER A 121 -10.26 1.20 -2.55
N SER A 122 -10.86 2.13 -1.83
CA SER A 122 -11.90 1.82 -0.83
C SER A 122 -13.31 1.75 -1.43
N LEU A 123 -13.50 2.23 -2.66
CA LEU A 123 -14.76 2.20 -3.39
C LEU A 123 -14.75 1.10 -4.45
N LYS A 124 -15.93 0.70 -4.90
CA LYS A 124 -16.13 -0.20 -6.03
C LYS A 124 -16.37 0.63 -7.29
N ALA A 125 -15.96 0.12 -8.45
CA ALA A 125 -16.28 0.81 -9.70
C ALA A 125 -17.79 0.73 -10.00
N ALA A 126 -18.40 -0.44 -9.79
CA ALA A 126 -19.84 -0.63 -9.92
C ALA A 126 -20.41 -1.48 -8.78
N VAL A 127 -21.61 -1.18 -8.34
CA VAL A 127 -22.33 -1.93 -7.30
C VAL A 127 -23.74 -2.23 -7.76
N LEU A 128 -24.15 -3.50 -7.66
CA LEU A 128 -25.55 -3.98 -7.75
C LEU A 128 -25.94 -4.54 -6.38
N ASN A 129 -26.79 -3.84 -5.66
CA ASN A 129 -27.14 -4.16 -4.27
C ASN A 129 -28.61 -4.52 -4.09
N ALA A 130 -29.47 -4.14 -5.02
CA ALA A 130 -30.87 -4.45 -4.99
C ALA A 130 -31.19 -5.83 -5.59
N PHE A 131 -32.31 -6.36 -5.16
CA PHE A 131 -32.87 -7.58 -5.73
C PHE A 131 -33.22 -7.37 -7.20
N ALA A 132 -32.62 -8.18 -8.10
CA ALA A 132 -32.86 -8.12 -9.53
C ALA A 132 -33.25 -9.50 -10.07
N HIS A 133 -34.22 -9.54 -10.99
CA HIS A 133 -34.61 -10.75 -11.71
C HIS A 133 -34.18 -10.68 -13.17
N ASN A 134 -33.74 -11.79 -13.75
CA ASN A 134 -33.47 -11.95 -15.19
C ASN A 134 -32.63 -10.77 -15.76
N LEU A 135 -31.57 -10.37 -15.01
CA LEU A 135 -30.69 -9.28 -15.40
C LEU A 135 -29.41 -9.84 -16.03
N THR A 136 -29.08 -9.36 -17.21
CA THR A 136 -27.77 -9.55 -17.83
C THR A 136 -27.00 -8.23 -17.80
N ILE A 137 -25.80 -8.25 -17.23
CA ILE A 137 -24.83 -7.18 -17.37
C ILE A 137 -23.95 -7.57 -18.55
N ASP A 138 -24.23 -7.00 -19.73
CA ASP A 138 -23.52 -7.29 -20.98
C ASP A 138 -22.42 -6.25 -21.19
N LEU A 139 -21.17 -6.70 -21.13
CA LEU A 139 -20.02 -5.87 -21.45
C LEU A 139 -19.71 -6.03 -22.93
N GLY A 140 -20.06 -5.03 -23.71
CA GLY A 140 -19.68 -4.92 -25.12
C GLY A 140 -18.15 -4.89 -25.29
N SER A 141 -17.66 -5.04 -26.51
CA SER A 141 -16.21 -5.13 -26.81
C SER A 141 -15.36 -3.93 -26.34
N SER A 142 -15.98 -2.79 -26.08
CA SER A 142 -15.34 -1.59 -25.50
C SER A 142 -15.74 -1.33 -24.04
N GLY A 143 -16.60 -2.16 -23.47
CA GLY A 143 -17.09 -2.03 -22.11
C GLY A 143 -16.01 -2.35 -21.08
N LYS A 144 -15.84 -1.47 -20.07
CA LYS A 144 -14.82 -1.64 -19.04
C LYS A 144 -15.38 -1.34 -17.66
N ILE A 145 -15.06 -2.20 -16.69
CA ILE A 145 -15.30 -1.96 -15.27
C ILE A 145 -13.95 -2.14 -14.55
N GLN A 146 -13.40 -1.06 -13.98
CA GLN A 146 -12.02 -1.06 -13.52
C GLN A 146 -11.88 -0.51 -12.11
N GLY A 147 -11.28 -1.31 -11.21
CA GLY A 147 -10.94 -0.92 -9.85
C GLY A 147 -9.78 0.08 -9.79
N ALA A 148 -9.62 0.74 -8.67
CA ALA A 148 -8.48 1.63 -8.41
C ALA A 148 -7.29 0.86 -7.86
N GLY A 149 -6.07 1.31 -8.16
CA GLY A 149 -4.84 0.73 -7.59
C GLY A 149 -4.61 1.15 -6.15
N GLY A 150 -3.97 0.31 -5.37
CA GLY A 150 -3.53 0.59 -4.02
C GLY A 150 -2.26 1.44 -3.99
N ALA A 151 -2.13 2.32 -3.01
CA ALA A 151 -0.94 3.14 -2.82
C ALA A 151 0.24 2.29 -2.30
N GLY A 152 1.46 2.64 -2.70
CA GLY A 152 2.66 2.03 -2.13
C GLY A 152 2.87 2.38 -0.66
N GLY A 153 3.52 1.50 0.08
CA GLY A 153 3.92 1.71 1.47
C GLY A 153 4.95 2.83 1.61
N THR A 154 4.94 3.49 2.76
CA THR A 154 5.85 4.60 3.12
C THR A 154 6.40 4.39 4.52
N SER A 155 7.34 5.23 4.95
CA SER A 155 7.87 5.18 6.33
C SER A 155 6.80 5.33 7.43
N GLY A 156 5.69 6.02 7.13
CA GLY A 156 4.56 6.18 8.06
C GLY A 156 3.51 5.07 7.96
N SER A 157 3.49 4.30 6.88
CA SER A 157 2.59 3.18 6.65
C SER A 157 3.33 2.10 5.86
N ILE A 158 3.95 1.16 6.58
CA ILE A 158 4.86 0.16 6.01
C ILE A 158 4.17 -0.71 4.96
N SER A 159 2.95 -1.16 5.22
CA SER A 159 2.19 -1.99 4.29
C SER A 159 1.68 -1.20 3.09
N GLY A 160 1.70 -1.81 1.92
CA GLY A 160 1.03 -1.30 0.73
C GLY A 160 -0.50 -1.29 0.88
N GLY A 161 -1.15 -0.34 0.23
CA GLY A 161 -2.62 -0.26 0.19
C GLY A 161 -3.22 -1.33 -0.71
N ASN A 162 -4.42 -1.81 -0.36
CA ASN A 162 -5.14 -2.77 -1.17
C ASN A 162 -5.63 -2.15 -2.49
N GLY A 163 -5.71 -2.95 -3.55
CA GLY A 163 -6.44 -2.61 -4.77
C GLY A 163 -7.95 -2.59 -4.55
N GLY A 164 -8.66 -1.73 -5.27
CA GLY A 164 -10.12 -1.64 -5.24
C GLY A 164 -10.78 -2.70 -6.13
N ASP A 165 -11.94 -3.20 -5.72
CA ASP A 165 -12.73 -4.13 -6.53
C ASP A 165 -13.38 -3.41 -7.72
N ALA A 166 -13.62 -4.14 -8.81
CA ALA A 166 -14.30 -3.58 -9.96
C ALA A 166 -15.83 -3.65 -9.81
N LEU A 167 -16.40 -4.84 -9.77
CA LEU A 167 -17.86 -5.04 -9.70
C LEU A 167 -18.24 -5.74 -8.39
N GLN A 168 -19.22 -5.20 -7.70
CA GLN A 168 -19.80 -5.86 -6.53
C GLN A 168 -21.26 -6.20 -6.81
N ILE A 169 -21.64 -7.46 -6.59
CA ILE A 169 -23.01 -7.98 -6.78
C ILE A 169 -23.46 -8.65 -5.49
N ILE A 170 -24.41 -8.04 -4.79
CA ILE A 170 -24.99 -8.56 -3.54
C ILE A 170 -26.52 -8.45 -3.56
N ASN A 171 -27.18 -9.27 -2.75
CA ASN A 171 -28.65 -9.31 -2.60
C ASN A 171 -29.41 -9.51 -3.91
N VAL A 172 -28.77 -10.14 -4.91
CA VAL A 172 -29.40 -10.33 -6.22
C VAL A 172 -30.45 -11.44 -6.17
N GLY A 173 -31.45 -11.31 -7.06
CA GLY A 173 -32.47 -12.32 -7.31
C GLY A 173 -31.95 -13.48 -8.18
N ASN A 174 -32.88 -14.17 -8.84
CA ASN A 174 -32.56 -15.28 -9.71
C ASN A 174 -32.10 -14.80 -11.10
N ASN A 175 -31.22 -15.59 -11.74
CA ASN A 175 -30.78 -15.41 -13.13
C ASN A 175 -30.07 -14.07 -13.42
N VAL A 176 -29.20 -13.63 -12.52
CA VAL A 176 -28.28 -12.53 -12.83
C VAL A 176 -27.05 -13.10 -13.53
N LYS A 177 -26.71 -12.51 -14.68
CA LYS A 177 -25.56 -12.90 -15.51
C LYS A 177 -24.65 -11.73 -15.76
N VAL A 178 -23.38 -12.00 -15.85
CA VAL A 178 -22.36 -11.07 -16.35
C VAL A 178 -21.80 -11.69 -17.62
N ASP A 179 -22.07 -11.05 -18.77
CA ASP A 179 -21.68 -11.54 -20.09
C ASP A 179 -20.54 -10.69 -20.65
N LEU A 180 -19.43 -11.36 -21.01
CA LEU A 180 -18.20 -10.72 -21.43
C LEU A 180 -17.97 -10.94 -22.91
N GLN A 181 -18.00 -9.87 -23.71
CA GLN A 181 -17.60 -9.93 -25.10
C GLN A 181 -16.06 -9.84 -25.23
N THR A 182 -15.53 -10.33 -26.35
CA THR A 182 -14.11 -10.19 -26.66
C THR A 182 -13.72 -8.71 -26.72
N GLY A 183 -12.71 -8.31 -25.92
CA GLY A 183 -12.27 -6.92 -25.78
C GLY A 183 -12.86 -6.17 -24.59
N SER A 184 -13.89 -6.73 -23.91
CA SER A 184 -14.38 -6.17 -22.65
C SER A 184 -13.39 -6.39 -21.51
N GLU A 185 -13.50 -5.59 -20.45
CA GLU A 185 -12.60 -5.67 -19.29
C GLU A 185 -13.37 -5.53 -17.97
N ILE A 186 -13.19 -6.51 -17.05
CA ILE A 186 -13.51 -6.35 -15.62
C ILE A 186 -12.22 -6.61 -14.85
N TYR A 187 -11.59 -5.55 -14.37
CA TYR A 187 -10.28 -5.61 -13.74
C TYR A 187 -10.31 -5.05 -12.32
N GLY A 188 -10.01 -5.90 -11.34
CA GLY A 188 -9.69 -5.44 -10.00
C GLY A 188 -8.38 -4.65 -9.99
N GLY A 189 -8.25 -3.66 -9.13
CA GLY A 189 -7.02 -2.88 -8.99
C GLY A 189 -5.87 -3.72 -8.41
N GLY A 190 -4.64 -3.39 -8.75
CA GLY A 190 -3.45 -3.98 -8.15
C GLY A 190 -3.18 -3.44 -6.74
N GLY A 191 -2.63 -4.23 -5.85
CA GLY A 191 -2.17 -3.80 -4.54
C GLY A 191 -0.90 -2.98 -4.61
N GLY A 192 -0.68 -2.05 -3.68
CA GLY A 192 0.59 -1.32 -3.54
C GLY A 192 1.70 -2.21 -2.95
N GLY A 193 2.95 -1.92 -3.29
CA GLY A 193 4.11 -2.60 -2.71
C GLY A 193 4.40 -2.17 -1.27
N GLU A 194 5.08 -3.01 -0.53
CA GLU A 194 5.53 -2.74 0.83
C GLU A 194 6.69 -1.73 0.86
N TYR A 195 6.82 -0.95 1.93
CA TYR A 195 7.97 -0.10 2.21
C TYR A 195 9.21 -0.95 2.54
N GLY A 196 10.39 -0.59 2.02
CA GLY A 196 11.63 -1.29 2.27
C GLY A 196 12.10 -1.20 3.73
N ALA A 197 12.87 -2.20 4.18
CA ALA A 197 13.43 -2.20 5.52
C ALA A 197 14.46 -1.07 5.70
N THR A 198 14.53 -0.49 6.89
CA THR A 198 15.62 0.42 7.27
C THR A 198 16.92 -0.37 7.38
N GLY A 199 18.04 0.18 6.88
CA GLY A 199 19.36 -0.38 7.06
C GLY A 199 19.76 -0.41 8.55
N SER A 200 20.64 -1.32 8.92
CA SER A 200 21.21 -1.35 10.28
C SER A 200 22.23 -0.23 10.47
N ASP A 201 22.36 0.25 11.70
CA ASP A 201 23.40 1.19 12.06
C ASP A 201 24.81 0.57 11.89
N GLY A 202 25.78 1.41 11.59
CA GLY A 202 27.17 1.03 11.58
C GLY A 202 27.68 0.73 13.00
N ALA A 203 28.70 -0.09 13.10
CA ALA A 203 29.36 -0.36 14.40
C ALA A 203 30.15 0.85 14.87
N ASP A 204 30.17 1.06 16.18
CA ASP A 204 31.05 2.04 16.79
C ASP A 204 32.50 1.66 16.57
N GLY A 205 33.40 2.66 16.49
CA GLY A 205 34.84 2.47 16.44
C GLY A 205 35.40 2.02 17.79
N ASN A 206 36.58 1.43 17.74
CA ASN A 206 37.28 1.04 18.96
C ASN A 206 37.71 2.29 19.76
N SER A 207 37.60 2.18 21.08
CA SER A 207 38.11 3.21 22.01
C SER A 207 39.61 3.36 21.89
N GLY A 208 40.10 4.60 22.04
CA GLY A 208 41.49 4.93 22.20
C GLY A 208 41.83 5.27 23.66
N THR A 209 43.09 5.49 23.92
CA THR A 209 43.55 6.00 25.23
C THR A 209 44.35 7.29 25.04
N CYS A 210 44.03 8.28 25.87
CA CYS A 210 44.78 9.52 25.97
C CYS A 210 45.41 9.60 27.35
N TRP A 211 46.45 10.38 27.50
CA TRP A 211 47.10 10.55 28.81
C TRP A 211 47.37 12.01 29.09
N ASN A 212 47.32 12.34 30.41
CA ASN A 212 47.80 13.57 30.96
C ASN A 212 48.95 13.26 31.94
N TYR A 213 49.86 14.19 32.09
CA TYR A 213 50.81 14.10 33.15
C TYR A 213 50.14 14.49 34.47
N GLN A 214 50.25 13.57 35.44
CA GLN A 214 50.06 13.88 36.84
C GLN A 214 51.41 14.27 37.38
N THR A 215 51.53 15.45 38.00
CA THR A 215 52.78 15.95 38.60
C THR A 215 52.76 15.80 40.13
N SER A 216 53.89 15.54 40.69
CA SER A 216 54.12 15.51 42.15
C SER A 216 55.54 16.01 42.47
N THR A 217 55.70 16.56 43.62
CA THR A 217 57.03 16.94 44.13
C THR A 217 57.46 16.02 45.25
N VAL A 218 58.64 15.50 45.14
CA VAL A 218 59.27 14.68 46.22
C VAL A 218 60.32 15.50 46.90
N GLY A 219 60.10 15.80 48.17
CA GLY A 219 61.08 16.52 49.01
C GLY A 219 62.30 15.70 49.20
N SER A 220 63.46 16.34 49.09
CA SER A 220 64.80 15.72 49.37
C SER A 220 65.38 16.18 50.69
N GLY A 221 66.12 15.29 51.30
CA GLY A 221 67.10 15.66 52.37
C GLY A 221 68.37 16.24 51.77
N CYS A 222 69.20 16.87 52.59
CA CYS A 222 70.49 17.42 52.14
C CYS A 222 71.31 16.38 51.38
N GLY A 223 71.74 16.75 50.16
CA GLY A 223 72.71 15.98 49.38
C GLY A 223 72.16 15.04 48.33
N TYR A 224 70.85 14.82 48.24
CA TYR A 224 70.23 13.96 47.21
C TYR A 224 69.01 14.64 46.56
N CYS A 225 69.01 14.56 45.29
CA CYS A 225 67.76 14.82 44.60
C CYS A 225 66.70 13.80 45.03
N GLY A 226 65.48 14.23 45.28
CA GLY A 226 64.37 13.32 45.49
C GLY A 226 64.30 12.31 44.34
N ASP A 227 64.11 11.06 44.64
CA ASP A 227 63.94 10.02 43.60
C ASP A 227 62.47 9.73 43.39
N CYS A 228 62.02 9.97 42.17
CA CYS A 228 60.61 9.74 41.78
C CYS A 228 60.21 8.27 41.88
N THR A 229 61.16 7.33 41.91
CA THR A 229 60.87 5.91 42.10
C THR A 229 60.24 5.60 43.46
N ASN A 230 60.41 6.50 44.47
CA ASN A 230 59.73 6.37 45.75
C ASN A 230 58.22 6.56 45.68
N LEU A 231 57.72 7.13 44.58
CA LEU A 231 56.28 7.26 44.31
C LEU A 231 55.72 6.04 43.55
N GLY A 232 56.57 5.19 43.00
CA GLY A 232 56.22 4.05 42.17
C GLY A 232 57.00 4.05 40.85
N SER A 233 57.17 2.89 40.26
CA SER A 233 57.99 2.69 39.06
C SER A 233 57.46 3.43 37.83
N GLU A 234 56.18 3.88 37.84
CA GLU A 234 55.55 4.65 36.75
C GLU A 234 55.91 6.15 36.80
N TRP A 235 56.57 6.65 37.81
CA TRP A 235 56.93 8.04 37.94
C TRP A 235 58.35 8.30 37.38
N GLU A 236 58.44 9.36 36.55
CA GLU A 236 59.69 9.82 35.95
C GLU A 236 60.06 11.25 36.40
N ASN A 237 61.36 11.51 36.51
CA ASN A 237 61.88 12.88 36.73
C ASN A 237 61.67 13.70 35.42
N TYR A 238 61.03 14.87 35.48
CA TYR A 238 60.82 15.71 34.27
C TYR A 238 61.49 17.11 34.42
N GLY A 239 61.80 17.51 35.63
CA GLY A 239 62.52 18.73 35.89
C GLY A 239 63.85 18.42 36.59
N GLY A 240 64.95 18.91 36.08
CA GLY A 240 66.23 18.78 36.75
C GLY A 240 66.12 19.34 38.15
N CYS A 241 66.86 18.73 39.13
CA CYS A 241 67.06 19.34 40.45
C CYS A 241 67.69 20.71 40.22
N SER A 242 66.85 21.75 40.19
CA SER A 242 67.36 23.13 40.14
C SER A 242 67.97 23.47 41.48
N ASN A 243 69.24 23.72 41.44
CA ASN A 243 70.11 24.12 42.56
C ASN A 243 70.59 22.98 43.44
N GLN A 244 71.62 22.24 42.99
CA GLN A 244 72.61 21.67 43.84
C GLN A 244 73.45 22.83 44.44
N GLN A 245 72.96 23.45 45.42
CA GLN A 245 73.87 24.24 46.28
C GLN A 245 74.48 23.27 47.24
N ASN A 246 75.82 23.23 47.23
CA ASN A 246 76.63 22.45 48.10
C ASN A 246 76.23 22.61 49.59
N CYS A 247 75.75 21.53 50.18
CA CYS A 247 75.73 21.47 51.66
C CYS A 247 77.17 21.62 52.19
N ASN A 248 77.53 22.79 52.58
CA ASN A 248 78.84 23.00 53.09
C ASN A 248 78.84 22.63 54.57
N CYS A 249 79.45 21.47 54.88
CA CYS A 249 79.69 21.02 56.23
C CYS A 249 81.04 21.59 56.65
N ASN A 250 81.10 22.82 57.15
CA ASN A 250 82.27 23.41 57.72
C ASN A 250 82.31 23.11 59.25
N GLY A 251 83.19 22.20 59.68
CA GLY A 251 83.42 22.02 61.09
C GLY A 251 84.18 20.73 61.39
N TRP A 252 85.34 20.88 61.98
CA TRP A 252 86.11 19.84 62.62
C TRP A 252 85.56 19.60 64.03
N GLY A 253 84.80 18.52 64.16
CA GLY A 253 84.30 18.14 65.46
C GLY A 253 83.03 17.33 65.39
N TRP A 254 82.91 16.38 66.27
CA TRP A 254 81.88 15.33 66.38
C TRP A 254 80.42 15.84 66.63
N TRP A 255 80.12 17.14 66.47
CA TRP A 255 78.84 17.71 66.89
C TRP A 255 78.29 18.83 66.00
N TYR A 256 78.44 18.78 64.74
CA TYR A 256 77.83 19.78 63.89
C TYR A 256 76.94 19.17 62.86
N GLY A 257 75.62 19.36 63.06
CA GLY A 257 74.61 19.08 62.03
C GLY A 257 74.81 20.01 60.84
N CYS A 258 74.83 19.46 59.65
CA CYS A 258 74.79 20.21 58.42
C CYS A 258 73.50 20.98 58.39
N GLN A 259 73.52 22.33 58.45
CA GLN A 259 72.38 23.15 58.14
C GLN A 259 72.45 23.48 56.66
N SER A 260 71.60 22.87 55.89
CA SER A 260 71.35 23.31 54.54
C SER A 260 69.89 23.78 54.48
N ASN A 261 69.73 25.08 54.13
CA ASN A 261 68.39 25.70 53.93
C ASN A 261 67.87 25.55 52.51
N VAL A 262 68.50 24.70 51.73
CA VAL A 262 68.04 24.51 50.31
C VAL A 262 67.52 23.07 50.17
N LYS A 263 66.25 22.98 50.15
CA LYS A 263 65.57 21.79 49.74
C LYS A 263 65.42 21.85 48.20
N SER A 264 66.04 20.90 47.50
CA SER A 264 65.82 20.70 46.10
C SER A 264 64.74 19.60 45.91
N ASP A 265 63.53 20.02 45.62
CA ASP A 265 62.45 19.10 45.38
C ASP A 265 62.57 18.55 43.96
N ALA A 266 62.49 17.22 43.80
CA ALA A 266 62.41 16.61 42.52
C ALA A 266 60.95 16.75 41.98
N GLN A 267 60.84 17.28 40.79
CA GLN A 267 59.55 17.29 40.09
C GLN A 267 59.35 15.97 39.34
N CYS A 268 58.37 15.24 39.76
CA CYS A 268 58.01 13.95 39.22
C CYS A 268 56.73 14.02 38.42
N ARG A 269 56.64 13.26 37.34
CA ARG A 269 55.40 13.11 36.55
C ARG A 269 55.19 11.65 36.21
N LYS A 270 53.91 11.28 36.03
CA LYS A 270 53.51 10.01 35.45
C LYS A 270 52.41 10.22 34.44
N LYS A 271 52.31 9.35 33.46
CA LYS A 271 51.20 9.32 32.52
C LYS A 271 50.01 8.66 33.17
N VAL A 272 48.89 9.38 33.23
CA VAL A 272 47.60 8.83 33.65
C VAL A 272 46.75 8.69 32.40
N TYR A 273 46.40 7.45 32.08
CA TYR A 273 45.66 7.11 30.90
C TYR A 273 44.16 7.20 31.16
N THR A 274 43.41 7.82 30.21
CA THR A 274 41.97 7.89 30.18
C THR A 274 41.48 7.27 28.88
N THR A 275 40.50 6.39 28.95
CA THR A 275 39.85 5.83 27.75
C THR A 275 38.96 6.87 27.12
N VAL A 276 39.11 7.09 25.81
CA VAL A 276 38.26 7.94 24.98
C VAL A 276 37.52 7.04 24.00
N ALA A 277 36.20 7.14 23.99
CA ALA A 277 35.36 6.33 23.10
C ALA A 277 35.75 6.48 21.64
N GLY A 278 35.59 5.43 20.85
CA GLY A 278 35.74 5.45 19.41
C GLY A 278 34.68 6.35 18.76
N GLY A 279 34.79 6.56 17.47
CA GLY A 279 33.77 7.25 16.71
C GLY A 279 32.43 6.48 16.70
N ALA A 280 31.31 7.15 16.84
CA ALA A 280 30.00 6.49 16.76
C ALA A 280 29.76 5.94 15.35
N GLY A 281 29.10 4.79 15.25
CA GLY A 281 28.63 4.24 13.98
C GLY A 281 27.65 5.17 13.28
N GLY A 282 27.60 5.11 11.96
CA GLY A 282 26.64 5.87 11.17
C GLY A 282 25.24 5.26 11.25
N SER A 283 24.20 6.07 11.16
CA SER A 283 22.82 5.57 11.13
C SER A 283 22.56 4.73 9.89
N GLY A 284 21.69 3.72 9.99
CA GLY A 284 21.20 2.96 8.84
C GLY A 284 20.42 3.85 7.86
N GLY A 285 20.47 3.51 6.59
CA GLY A 285 19.71 4.21 5.54
C GLY A 285 18.22 3.91 5.64
N ALA A 286 17.36 4.88 5.28
CA ALA A 286 15.93 4.65 5.22
C ALA A 286 15.56 3.67 4.09
N GLY A 287 14.53 2.84 4.27
CA GLY A 287 14.00 1.99 3.24
C GLY A 287 13.39 2.81 2.09
N GLY A 288 13.24 2.18 0.93
CA GLY A 288 12.59 2.78 -0.23
C GLY A 288 11.07 2.67 -0.14
N ASN A 289 10.34 3.65 -0.68
CA ASN A 289 8.89 3.59 -0.77
C ASN A 289 8.44 2.42 -1.66
N GLY A 290 7.33 1.77 -1.31
CA GLY A 290 6.65 0.79 -2.15
C GLY A 290 6.10 1.41 -3.42
N GLY A 291 6.01 0.60 -4.49
CA GLY A 291 5.42 1.01 -5.76
C GLY A 291 3.88 1.03 -5.70
N ASN A 292 3.26 1.89 -6.48
CA ASN A 292 1.81 1.93 -6.59
C ASN A 292 1.29 0.76 -7.41
N GLY A 293 0.15 0.14 -6.98
CA GLY A 293 -0.57 -0.85 -7.75
C GLY A 293 -1.26 -0.23 -8.97
N ARG A 294 -1.44 -1.02 -10.03
CA ARG A 294 -2.13 -0.58 -11.24
C ARG A 294 -3.62 -0.38 -11.00
N GLY A 295 -4.18 0.70 -11.47
CA GLY A 295 -5.59 1.02 -11.42
C GLY A 295 -5.98 1.95 -12.55
N TYR A 296 -7.28 2.22 -12.70
CA TYR A 296 -7.75 3.15 -13.72
C TYR A 296 -7.05 4.52 -13.64
N ASN A 297 -6.86 5.02 -12.42
CA ASN A 297 -6.35 6.36 -12.12
C ASN A 297 -4.82 6.43 -12.00
N GLN A 298 -4.13 5.30 -11.96
CA GLN A 298 -2.68 5.24 -11.78
C GLN A 298 -2.03 4.05 -12.49
N ALA A 299 -0.84 4.29 -13.01
CA ALA A 299 -0.01 3.23 -13.55
C ALA A 299 0.67 2.45 -12.40
N GLN A 300 0.96 1.18 -12.66
CA GLN A 300 1.85 0.40 -11.81
C GLN A 300 3.23 1.08 -11.74
N SER A 301 3.84 1.11 -10.56
CA SER A 301 5.22 1.53 -10.40
C SER A 301 6.05 0.52 -9.63
N ASN A 302 7.36 0.53 -9.88
CA ASN A 302 8.31 -0.22 -9.07
C ASN A 302 8.51 0.46 -7.71
N GLY A 303 8.90 -0.30 -6.72
CA GLY A 303 9.37 0.24 -5.46
C GLY A 303 10.64 1.07 -5.63
N ALA A 304 10.78 2.10 -4.83
CA ALA A 304 11.97 2.93 -4.82
C ALA A 304 13.16 2.22 -4.14
N GLY A 305 14.38 2.58 -4.52
CA GLY A 305 15.58 2.14 -3.81
C GLY A 305 15.67 2.75 -2.41
N GLY A 306 16.22 2.01 -1.46
CA GLY A 306 16.54 2.54 -0.15
C GLY A 306 17.70 3.55 -0.20
N SER A 307 17.77 4.44 0.78
CA SER A 307 18.87 5.41 0.89
C SER A 307 20.14 4.79 1.49
N ALA A 308 21.30 5.36 1.16
CA ALA A 308 22.55 4.99 1.81
C ALA A 308 22.51 5.30 3.30
N GLY A 309 23.18 4.49 4.11
CA GLY A 309 23.40 4.76 5.52
C GLY A 309 24.31 5.96 5.74
N GLY A 310 24.19 6.60 6.89
CA GLY A 310 25.04 7.71 7.31
C GLY A 310 26.48 7.26 7.53
N ASN A 311 27.43 8.15 7.36
CA ASN A 311 28.83 7.90 7.71
C ASN A 311 29.00 7.82 9.23
N GLY A 312 29.84 6.92 9.70
CA GLY A 312 30.29 6.93 11.09
C GLY A 312 31.14 8.17 11.38
N SER A 313 31.16 8.60 12.64
CA SER A 313 31.97 9.71 13.06
C SER A 313 33.44 9.28 13.22
N SER A 314 34.36 10.22 13.05
CA SER A 314 35.77 10.02 13.38
C SER A 314 35.96 9.91 14.89
N TRP A 315 37.00 9.20 15.34
CA TRP A 315 37.44 9.27 16.70
C TRP A 315 37.82 10.70 17.07
N ALA A 316 37.35 11.22 18.20
CA ALA A 316 37.58 12.60 18.61
C ALA A 316 39.07 12.93 18.88
N GLY A 317 39.94 11.94 18.97
CA GLY A 317 41.35 12.12 19.29
C GLY A 317 41.57 12.50 20.74
N CYS A 318 42.79 12.95 21.04
CA CYS A 318 43.23 13.36 22.39
C CYS A 318 43.30 14.89 22.56
N SER A 319 42.34 15.62 22.00
CA SER A 319 42.27 17.06 22.20
C SER A 319 42.04 17.37 23.69
N GLY A 320 42.88 18.24 24.28
CA GLY A 320 42.83 18.55 25.70
C GLY A 320 43.61 17.58 26.61
N TYR A 321 44.29 16.60 26.03
CA TYR A 321 45.23 15.73 26.74
C TYR A 321 46.67 16.04 26.33
N ASP A 322 47.64 15.62 27.15
CA ASP A 322 49.06 15.84 26.85
C ASP A 322 49.59 14.90 25.75
N GLY A 323 48.91 13.82 25.48
CA GLY A 323 49.28 12.92 24.40
C GLY A 323 48.36 11.73 24.20
N THR A 324 48.65 10.98 23.14
CA THR A 324 47.92 9.77 22.75
C THR A 324 48.64 8.52 23.21
N GLY A 325 47.94 7.62 23.88
CA GLY A 325 48.43 6.27 24.20
C GLY A 325 48.19 5.32 23.03
N THR A 326 46.94 4.91 22.81
CA THR A 326 46.50 4.16 21.63
C THR A 326 45.43 4.96 20.90
N SER A 327 45.52 5.04 19.57
CA SER A 327 44.50 5.71 18.80
C SER A 327 43.23 4.86 18.78
N GLY A 328 42.09 5.51 18.96
CA GLY A 328 40.79 4.90 18.65
C GLY A 328 40.55 4.86 17.15
N THR A 329 39.46 4.24 16.74
CA THR A 329 39.05 4.17 15.34
C THR A 329 37.73 4.91 15.09
N ALA A 330 37.51 5.31 13.85
CA ALA A 330 36.19 5.84 13.42
C ALA A 330 35.13 4.76 13.49
N GLY A 331 33.89 5.15 13.69
CA GLY A 331 32.75 4.28 13.49
C GLY A 331 32.58 3.90 12.02
N SER A 332 31.94 2.78 11.74
CA SER A 332 31.64 2.35 10.38
C SER A 332 30.40 3.05 9.84
N GLN A 333 30.28 3.08 8.53
CA GLN A 333 29.07 3.56 7.86
C GLN A 333 27.89 2.62 8.16
N GLY A 334 26.69 3.17 8.31
CA GLY A 334 25.47 2.40 8.38
C GLY A 334 25.15 1.72 7.04
N ASN A 335 24.38 0.65 7.11
CA ASN A 335 23.95 -0.09 5.91
C ASN A 335 22.92 0.70 5.11
N THR A 336 22.89 0.46 3.80
CA THR A 336 21.83 0.98 2.92
C THR A 336 20.49 0.37 3.31
N GLY A 337 19.42 1.15 3.27
CA GLY A 337 18.05 0.67 3.42
C GLY A 337 17.65 -0.28 2.30
N GLY A 338 16.69 -1.17 2.56
CA GLY A 338 16.13 -2.09 1.57
C GLY A 338 15.28 -1.36 0.53
N ASN A 339 15.16 -1.94 -0.65
CA ASN A 339 14.24 -1.45 -1.67
C ASN A 339 12.79 -1.68 -1.26
N GLY A 340 11.88 -0.79 -1.66
CA GLY A 340 10.44 -1.01 -1.56
C GLY A 340 9.97 -2.12 -2.50
N GLY A 341 8.86 -2.77 -2.17
CA GLY A 341 8.20 -3.75 -3.03
C GLY A 341 7.55 -3.08 -4.25
N ASN A 342 7.44 -3.81 -5.35
CA ASN A 342 6.75 -3.30 -6.54
C ASN A 342 5.23 -3.29 -6.32
N GLY A 343 4.52 -2.35 -6.94
CA GLY A 343 3.08 -2.41 -7.04
C GLY A 343 2.61 -3.59 -7.89
N GLY A 344 1.42 -4.13 -7.61
CA GLY A 344 0.79 -5.20 -8.39
C GLY A 344 0.21 -4.69 -9.72
N ASP A 345 0.16 -5.53 -10.73
CA ASP A 345 -0.64 -5.29 -11.94
C ASP A 345 -2.14 -5.52 -11.62
N TRP A 346 -3.03 -5.29 -12.59
CA TRP A 346 -4.46 -5.55 -12.46
C TRP A 346 -4.76 -6.91 -11.83
N GLY A 347 -5.55 -6.91 -10.76
CA GLY A 347 -5.94 -8.11 -10.05
C GLY A 347 -4.78 -8.86 -9.38
N SER A 348 -3.63 -8.22 -9.17
CA SER A 348 -2.44 -8.80 -8.53
C SER A 348 -2.08 -8.07 -7.25
N ALA A 349 -1.59 -8.79 -6.26
CA ALA A 349 -1.10 -8.20 -5.02
C ALA A 349 0.19 -7.40 -5.26
N GLY A 350 0.47 -6.43 -4.39
CA GLY A 350 1.75 -5.74 -4.33
C GLY A 350 2.87 -6.63 -3.80
N GLY A 351 4.12 -6.28 -4.13
CA GLY A 351 5.30 -7.01 -3.70
C GLY A 351 5.61 -6.80 -2.22
N ASN A 352 6.04 -7.86 -1.56
CA ASN A 352 6.58 -7.83 -0.20
C ASN A 352 8.07 -7.47 -0.22
N THR A 353 8.58 -7.01 0.92
CA THR A 353 10.01 -6.80 1.20
C THR A 353 10.42 -7.64 2.40
N SER A 354 11.60 -7.39 2.94
CA SER A 354 12.06 -7.99 4.21
C SER A 354 11.60 -7.22 5.45
N ASN A 355 10.76 -6.22 5.30
CA ASN A 355 10.22 -5.44 6.42
C ASN A 355 9.07 -6.19 7.12
N SER A 356 8.52 -5.62 8.18
CA SER A 356 7.46 -6.23 8.99
C SER A 356 6.04 -6.04 8.43
N GLY A 357 5.88 -5.35 7.33
CA GLY A 357 4.62 -5.10 6.66
C GLY A 357 4.29 -6.18 5.61
N SER A 358 3.43 -5.83 4.68
CA SER A 358 3.11 -6.63 3.50
C SER A 358 2.70 -5.74 2.34
N GLY A 359 2.87 -6.23 1.12
CA GLY A 359 2.24 -5.63 -0.04
C GLY A 359 0.71 -5.68 0.09
N GLY A 360 0.03 -4.72 -0.49
CA GLY A 360 -1.44 -4.67 -0.49
C GLY A 360 -2.04 -5.82 -1.29
N SER A 361 -3.21 -6.28 -0.88
CA SER A 361 -3.95 -7.31 -1.61
C SER A 361 -4.45 -6.78 -2.95
N ALA A 362 -4.64 -7.69 -3.91
CA ALA A 362 -5.34 -7.37 -5.14
C ALA A 362 -6.82 -7.02 -4.87
N GLY A 363 -7.38 -6.12 -5.67
CA GLY A 363 -8.81 -5.97 -5.79
C GLY A 363 -9.41 -7.11 -6.61
N ALA A 364 -10.65 -7.48 -6.31
CA ALA A 364 -11.39 -8.47 -7.07
C ALA A 364 -11.94 -7.90 -8.38
N ALA A 365 -12.07 -8.74 -9.40
CA ALA A 365 -12.82 -8.40 -10.59
C ALA A 365 -14.32 -8.34 -10.28
N ILE A 366 -14.85 -9.39 -9.63
CA ILE A 366 -16.25 -9.44 -9.20
C ILE A 366 -16.30 -9.97 -7.77
N THR A 367 -17.05 -9.27 -6.90
CA THR A 367 -17.31 -9.71 -5.53
C THR A 367 -18.79 -9.94 -5.30
N GLY A 368 -19.13 -10.82 -4.35
CA GLY A 368 -20.49 -11.14 -3.96
C GLY A 368 -20.92 -12.53 -4.38
N SER A 369 -22.22 -12.72 -4.65
CA SER A 369 -22.79 -14.04 -4.94
C SER A 369 -24.09 -13.92 -5.74
N GLY A 370 -24.62 -15.08 -6.21
CA GLY A 370 -25.93 -15.14 -6.91
C GLY A 370 -25.87 -14.71 -8.37
N TYR A 371 -24.72 -14.74 -8.99
CA TYR A 371 -24.52 -14.45 -10.40
C TYR A 371 -23.78 -15.57 -11.15
N THR A 372 -23.83 -15.53 -12.45
CA THR A 372 -23.02 -16.40 -13.32
C THR A 372 -22.25 -15.54 -14.32
N VAL A 373 -21.01 -15.91 -14.60
CA VAL A 373 -20.19 -15.23 -15.63
C VAL A 373 -20.23 -16.09 -16.90
N THR A 374 -20.45 -15.44 -18.05
CA THR A 374 -20.56 -16.06 -19.37
C THR A 374 -19.74 -15.31 -20.42
N GLY A 375 -19.68 -15.84 -21.63
CA GLY A 375 -18.96 -15.19 -22.75
C GLY A 375 -17.47 -15.49 -22.77
N THR A 376 -16.65 -14.50 -23.13
CA THR A 376 -15.19 -14.65 -23.28
C THR A 376 -14.50 -14.45 -21.93
N ILE A 377 -14.21 -15.55 -21.24
CA ILE A 377 -13.55 -15.51 -19.90
C ILE A 377 -12.07 -15.88 -20.07
N ASN A 378 -11.17 -14.92 -19.96
CA ASN A 378 -9.73 -15.12 -20.00
C ASN A 378 -9.00 -13.93 -19.32
N SER A 379 -7.67 -13.99 -19.25
CA SER A 379 -6.83 -12.96 -18.63
C SER A 379 -6.84 -11.59 -19.34
N SER A 380 -7.43 -11.50 -20.53
CA SER A 380 -7.61 -10.22 -21.24
C SER A 380 -8.99 -9.59 -21.01
N THR A 381 -9.93 -10.32 -20.40
CA THR A 381 -11.29 -9.84 -20.12
C THR A 381 -11.58 -9.76 -18.62
N LEU A 382 -10.95 -10.62 -17.83
CA LEU A 382 -11.20 -10.73 -16.39
C LEU A 382 -9.89 -10.85 -15.59
N LYS A 383 -9.59 -9.90 -14.71
CA LYS A 383 -8.39 -9.90 -13.85
C LYS A 383 -8.73 -9.62 -12.40
N GLY A 384 -8.37 -10.54 -11.53
CA GLY A 384 -8.73 -10.58 -10.12
C GLY A 384 -9.66 -11.77 -9.83
N SER A 385 -9.96 -12.00 -8.56
CA SER A 385 -10.93 -13.04 -8.15
C SER A 385 -12.36 -12.70 -8.61
N TYR A 386 -13.17 -13.75 -8.83
CA TYR A 386 -14.58 -13.62 -9.22
C TYR A 386 -15.39 -14.84 -8.79
#